data_2e3876b325ae483759b2398690a93e3b
#
_entry.id   2e3876b325ae483759b2398690a93e3b
#
_cell.length_a   1.000
_cell.length_b   1.000
_cell.length_c   1.000
_cell.angle_alpha   90.00
_cell.angle_beta   90.00
_cell.angle_gamma   90.00
#
_symmetry.space_group_name_H-M   'P 1'
#
loop_
_entity.id
_entity.type
_entity.pdbx_description
1 polymer ?
#
loop_
_entity_poly.entity_id
_entity_poly.type
_entity_poly.pdbx_seq_one_letter_code
_entity_poly.pdbx_strand_id
1 'polypeptide(L)'
;MNLRQWLRDRRLPVAIVLVGLAAGASQLLLWWLGPAPRARDFVGPPRSSYTLNDARVTEFGVDGKPSVYLQAPRVDRREGDESLYLDSPTFQIPAEQADVPPWRGKSRYGWVNKPGTLLKLQGPVELHRDAFTDAQGTSRPEAGVLTSEVTAWPRENRLETAQPAQLTQGDSRMNGVGMRANLSDNHLELLHDVHGILFPQSRNAPARPARAGSAAAAARPGKEG
;
A
#
# COMPACT_ATOMS: atom_id res chain seq x y z
N MET A 1 -72.89 -46.67 -22.99
CA MET A 1 -72.41 -46.07 -21.76
C MET A 1 -72.20 -44.60 -22.09
N ASN A 2 -73.10 -43.71 -21.63
CA ASN A 2 -73.18 -42.33 -22.10
C ASN A 2 -72.06 -41.49 -21.41
N LEU A 3 -71.15 -40.91 -22.18
CA LEU A 3 -70.08 -40.07 -21.78
C LEU A 3 -70.52 -38.91 -20.87
N ARG A 4 -71.78 -38.44 -21.02
CA ARG A 4 -72.42 -37.38 -20.22
C ARG A 4 -72.73 -37.80 -18.79
N GLN A 5 -73.03 -39.06 -18.52
CA GLN A 5 -73.30 -39.57 -17.12
C GLN A 5 -72.00 -39.75 -16.37
N TRP A 6 -70.97 -40.30 -17.05
CA TRP A 6 -69.64 -40.45 -16.46
C TRP A 6 -68.97 -39.15 -16.04
N LEU A 7 -69.15 -38.06 -16.84
CA LEU A 7 -68.68 -36.73 -16.52
C LEU A 7 -69.41 -36.04 -15.36
N ARG A 8 -70.65 -36.49 -15.06
CA ARG A 8 -71.44 -35.87 -14.00
C ARG A 8 -71.09 -36.43 -12.61
N ASP A 9 -70.71 -37.69 -12.53
CA ASP A 9 -70.29 -38.33 -11.27
C ASP A 9 -68.83 -38.03 -10.87
N ARG A 10 -68.05 -37.54 -11.81
CA ARG A 10 -66.61 -37.20 -11.57
C ARG A 10 -66.27 -35.73 -11.75
N ARG A 11 -67.26 -34.86 -11.60
CA ARG A 11 -67.07 -33.41 -11.79
C ARG A 11 -65.96 -32.86 -10.89
N LEU A 12 -65.85 -33.27 -9.66
CA LEU A 12 -64.82 -32.88 -8.71
C LEU A 12 -63.42 -33.34 -9.12
N PRO A 13 -63.12 -34.60 -9.40
CA PRO A 13 -61.81 -35.02 -9.80
C PRO A 13 -61.40 -34.44 -11.17
N VAL A 14 -62.33 -34.30 -12.12
CA VAL A 14 -62.05 -33.67 -13.42
C VAL A 14 -61.72 -32.19 -13.26
N ALA A 15 -62.39 -31.48 -12.40
CA ALA A 15 -62.09 -30.06 -12.10
C ALA A 15 -60.72 -29.90 -11.45
N ILE A 16 -60.35 -30.79 -10.53
CA ILE A 16 -59.02 -30.79 -9.89
C ILE A 16 -57.89 -31.03 -10.92
N VAL A 17 -58.09 -31.96 -11.82
CA VAL A 17 -57.10 -32.25 -12.89
C VAL A 17 -56.98 -31.08 -13.85
N LEU A 18 -58.07 -30.44 -14.24
CA LEU A 18 -58.05 -29.24 -15.10
C LEU A 18 -57.34 -28.04 -14.44
N VAL A 19 -57.62 -27.80 -13.14
CA VAL A 19 -56.93 -26.77 -12.38
C VAL A 19 -55.45 -27.09 -12.24
N GLY A 20 -55.08 -28.35 -11.98
CA GLY A 20 -53.68 -28.77 -11.92
C GLY A 20 -52.96 -28.62 -13.27
N LEU A 21 -53.62 -28.96 -14.38
CA LEU A 21 -53.06 -28.70 -15.73
C LEU A 21 -52.92 -27.21 -16.04
N ALA A 22 -53.88 -26.39 -15.68
CA ALA A 22 -53.81 -24.94 -15.85
C ALA A 22 -52.68 -24.31 -15.00
N ALA A 23 -52.53 -24.75 -13.76
CA ALA A 23 -51.45 -24.31 -12.89
C ALA A 23 -50.07 -24.76 -13.41
N GLY A 24 -49.95 -25.99 -13.87
CA GLY A 24 -48.73 -26.51 -14.49
C GLY A 24 -48.36 -25.77 -15.77
N ALA A 25 -49.34 -25.51 -16.64
CA ALA A 25 -49.15 -24.71 -17.87
C ALA A 25 -48.72 -23.27 -17.56
N SER A 26 -49.33 -22.65 -16.54
CA SER A 26 -48.97 -21.32 -16.07
C SER A 26 -47.53 -21.25 -15.54
N GLN A 27 -47.15 -22.29 -14.76
CA GLN A 27 -45.80 -22.39 -14.23
C GLN A 27 -44.75 -22.57 -15.34
N LEU A 28 -45.08 -23.41 -16.35
CA LEU A 28 -44.24 -23.64 -17.51
C LEU A 28 -44.10 -22.39 -18.36
N LEU A 29 -45.19 -21.61 -18.51
CA LEU A 29 -45.19 -20.34 -19.22
C LEU A 29 -44.33 -19.29 -18.48
N LEU A 30 -44.44 -19.22 -17.15
CA LEU A 30 -43.60 -18.35 -16.33
C LEU A 30 -42.12 -18.74 -16.43
N TRP A 31 -41.81 -20.04 -16.52
CA TRP A 31 -40.44 -20.49 -16.69
C TRP A 31 -39.89 -20.16 -18.10
N TRP A 32 -40.76 -20.21 -19.12
CA TRP A 32 -40.39 -19.95 -20.52
C TRP A 32 -40.38 -18.43 -20.86
N LEU A 33 -41.25 -17.64 -20.23
CA LEU A 33 -41.30 -16.18 -20.33
C LEU A 33 -40.58 -15.49 -19.18
N GLY A 34 -39.95 -16.23 -18.27
CA GLY A 34 -39.18 -15.66 -17.20
C GLY A 34 -38.22 -14.60 -17.74
N PRO A 35 -38.10 -13.43 -17.10
CA PRO A 35 -37.22 -12.38 -17.59
C PRO A 35 -35.85 -12.98 -17.77
N ALA A 36 -35.25 -12.76 -18.93
CA ALA A 36 -33.87 -13.12 -19.19
C ALA A 36 -33.02 -12.71 -17.98
N PRO A 37 -32.05 -13.54 -17.52
CA PRO A 37 -31.20 -13.17 -16.40
C PRO A 37 -30.74 -11.76 -16.65
N ARG A 38 -31.10 -10.85 -15.74
CA ARG A 38 -30.74 -9.42 -15.85
C ARG A 38 -29.27 -9.40 -16.22
N ALA A 39 -28.97 -8.85 -17.39
CA ALA A 39 -27.58 -8.56 -17.73
C ALA A 39 -26.98 -7.95 -16.47
N ARG A 40 -25.91 -8.56 -15.97
CA ARG A 40 -25.22 -8.05 -14.77
C ARG A 40 -25.12 -6.56 -14.98
N ASP A 41 -25.74 -5.77 -14.11
CA ASP A 41 -25.62 -4.32 -14.16
C ASP A 41 -24.14 -4.06 -14.40
N PHE A 42 -23.84 -3.28 -15.45
CA PHE A 42 -22.48 -2.86 -15.72
C PHE A 42 -22.01 -2.14 -14.46
N VAL A 43 -21.34 -2.87 -13.61
CA VAL A 43 -20.64 -2.30 -12.47
C VAL A 43 -19.43 -1.63 -13.09
N GLY A 44 -19.59 -0.36 -13.44
CA GLY A 44 -18.48 0.49 -13.84
C GLY A 44 -17.36 0.42 -12.82
N PRO A 45 -16.17 0.93 -13.10
CA PRO A 45 -15.09 0.97 -12.11
C PRO A 45 -15.65 1.59 -10.83
N PRO A 46 -15.28 1.05 -9.64
CA PRO A 46 -15.85 1.49 -8.36
C PRO A 46 -15.78 3.02 -8.28
N ARG A 47 -16.93 3.65 -8.08
CA ARG A 47 -17.03 5.12 -8.03
C ARG A 47 -16.31 5.62 -6.79
N SER A 48 -15.57 6.71 -6.94
CA SER A 48 -15.04 7.45 -5.80
C SER A 48 -16.17 8.19 -5.11
N SER A 49 -16.33 8.03 -3.80
CA SER A 49 -17.28 8.84 -3.02
C SER A 49 -16.80 10.29 -2.93
N TYR A 50 -15.50 10.49 -2.85
CA TYR A 50 -14.84 11.78 -3.00
C TYR A 50 -13.37 11.62 -3.41
N THR A 51 -12.85 12.68 -4.01
CA THR A 51 -11.43 12.83 -4.38
C THR A 51 -10.87 14.03 -3.64
N LEU A 52 -9.71 13.87 -3.02
CA LEU A 52 -8.93 14.95 -2.42
C LEU A 52 -7.69 15.20 -3.27
N ASN A 53 -7.39 16.45 -3.52
CA ASN A 53 -6.13 16.87 -4.15
C ASN A 53 -5.19 17.44 -3.10
N ASP A 54 -3.89 17.16 -3.23
CA ASP A 54 -2.84 17.59 -2.30
C ASP A 54 -3.15 17.26 -0.83
N ALA A 55 -3.64 16.04 -0.62
CA ALA A 55 -4.06 15.58 0.69
C ALA A 55 -2.86 15.33 1.62
N ARG A 56 -3.03 15.72 2.88
CA ARG A 56 -2.10 15.43 3.97
C ARG A 56 -2.84 14.68 5.06
N VAL A 57 -2.29 13.55 5.46
CA VAL A 57 -2.87 12.69 6.52
C VAL A 57 -1.83 12.52 7.60
N THR A 58 -2.22 12.69 8.84
CA THR A 58 -1.38 12.38 10.01
C THR A 58 -2.05 11.24 10.78
N GLU A 59 -1.35 10.14 10.91
CA GLU A 59 -1.76 9.03 11.78
C GLU A 59 -1.09 9.21 13.15
N PHE A 60 -1.85 8.95 14.20
CA PHE A 60 -1.37 9.03 15.58
C PHE A 60 -1.27 7.65 16.19
N GLY A 61 -0.19 7.40 16.91
CA GLY A 61 0.00 6.19 17.70
C GLY A 61 -0.95 6.13 18.90
N VAL A 62 -0.90 5.02 19.62
CA VAL A 62 -1.70 4.83 20.85
C VAL A 62 -1.29 5.79 21.97
N ASP A 63 -0.09 6.34 21.93
CA ASP A 63 0.45 7.35 22.83
C ASP A 63 0.04 8.79 22.48
N GLY A 64 -0.74 8.96 21.42
CA GLY A 64 -1.19 10.26 20.91
C GLY A 64 -0.12 11.06 20.15
N LYS A 65 1.07 10.50 19.92
CA LYS A 65 2.11 11.12 19.10
C LYS A 65 1.90 10.77 17.63
N PRO A 66 2.30 11.66 16.70
CA PRO A 66 2.28 11.33 15.28
C PRO A 66 3.16 10.11 14.98
N SER A 67 2.59 9.07 14.37
CA SER A 67 3.31 7.87 13.95
C SER A 67 3.68 7.91 12.47
N VAL A 68 2.83 8.52 11.63
CA VAL A 68 3.11 8.66 10.20
C VAL A 68 2.51 9.98 9.69
N TYR A 69 3.30 10.71 8.91
CA TYR A 69 2.82 11.79 8.04
C TYR A 69 2.77 11.25 6.62
N LEU A 70 1.64 11.36 5.97
CA LEU A 70 1.45 10.91 4.60
C LEU A 70 0.92 12.07 3.76
N GLN A 71 1.49 12.27 2.58
CA GLN A 71 1.06 13.26 1.62
C GLN A 71 0.90 12.59 0.25
N ALA A 72 -0.17 12.90 -0.45
CA ALA A 72 -0.40 12.42 -1.80
C ALA A 72 -1.03 13.52 -2.66
N PRO A 73 -0.59 13.69 -3.93
CA PRO A 73 -1.19 14.63 -4.87
C PRO A 73 -2.67 14.35 -5.10
N ARG A 74 -3.07 13.08 -5.06
CA ARG A 74 -4.45 12.66 -5.21
C ARG A 74 -4.79 11.49 -4.31
N VAL A 75 -5.94 11.57 -3.65
CA VAL A 75 -6.51 10.52 -2.82
C VAL A 75 -7.96 10.31 -3.22
N ASP A 76 -8.31 9.10 -3.63
CA ASP A 76 -9.67 8.70 -3.97
C ASP A 76 -10.20 7.76 -2.89
N ARG A 77 -11.33 8.09 -2.27
CA ARG A 77 -12.06 7.17 -1.40
C ARG A 77 -13.10 6.43 -2.22
N ARG A 78 -13.10 5.11 -2.17
CA ARG A 78 -14.07 4.29 -2.92
C ARG A 78 -15.36 4.08 -2.15
N GLU A 79 -16.47 4.10 -2.90
CA GLU A 79 -17.74 3.59 -2.41
C GLU A 79 -17.62 2.07 -2.24
N GLY A 80 -18.20 1.55 -1.18
CA GLY A 80 -18.28 0.11 -0.90
C GLY A 80 -17.36 -0.30 0.25
N ASP A 81 -16.06 -0.29 0.07
CA ASP A 81 -15.09 -0.68 1.10
C ASP A 81 -14.56 0.49 1.93
N GLU A 82 -14.90 1.72 1.52
CA GLU A 82 -14.45 2.97 2.14
C GLU A 82 -12.94 3.11 2.29
N SER A 83 -12.19 2.36 1.48
CA SER A 83 -10.73 2.42 1.44
C SER A 83 -10.24 3.67 0.70
N LEU A 84 -9.01 4.07 0.99
CA LEU A 84 -8.33 5.19 0.33
C LEU A 84 -7.31 4.66 -0.67
N TYR A 85 -7.34 5.21 -1.88
CA TYR A 85 -6.37 4.98 -2.92
C TYR A 85 -5.55 6.24 -3.11
N LEU A 86 -4.24 6.12 -2.99
CA LEU A 86 -3.30 7.23 -3.03
C LEU A 86 -2.46 7.12 -4.30
N ASP A 87 -2.33 8.22 -5.02
CA ASP A 87 -1.42 8.32 -6.15
C ASP A 87 -0.13 8.98 -5.70
N SER A 88 0.99 8.34 -6.04
CA SER A 88 2.35 8.83 -5.76
C SER A 88 2.55 9.33 -4.31
N PRO A 89 2.16 8.53 -3.29
CA PRO A 89 2.25 8.97 -1.91
C PRO A 89 3.71 9.12 -1.47
N THR A 90 3.97 10.16 -0.70
CA THR A 90 5.17 10.34 0.09
C THR A 90 4.81 10.23 1.57
N PHE A 91 5.69 9.66 2.36
CA PHE A 91 5.43 9.49 3.79
C PHE A 91 6.69 9.72 4.62
N GLN A 92 6.46 10.12 5.85
CA GLN A 92 7.51 10.36 6.82
C GLN A 92 7.12 9.69 8.13
N ILE A 93 8.03 8.89 8.67
CA ILE A 93 7.86 8.16 9.93
C ILE A 93 8.82 8.78 10.93
N PRO A 94 8.32 9.52 11.92
CA PRO A 94 9.15 10.11 12.97
C PRO A 94 9.88 9.01 13.75
N ALA A 95 11.08 9.32 14.22
CA ALA A 95 11.77 8.48 15.18
C ALA A 95 11.24 8.78 16.61
N GLU A 96 11.35 7.83 17.51
CA GLU A 96 10.98 8.02 18.91
C GLU A 96 11.90 9.03 19.61
N GLN A 97 13.16 9.07 19.19
CA GLN A 97 14.19 9.96 19.76
C GLN A 97 14.27 11.23 18.92
N ALA A 98 14.34 12.39 19.59
CA ALA A 98 14.30 13.69 18.93
C ALA A 98 15.54 14.01 18.08
N ASP A 99 16.67 13.41 18.39
CA ASP A 99 17.96 13.56 17.69
C ASP A 99 18.13 12.62 16.50
N VAL A 100 17.19 11.68 16.30
CA VAL A 100 17.21 10.75 15.18
C VAL A 100 16.33 11.27 14.04
N PRO A 101 16.87 11.43 12.82
CA PRO A 101 16.07 11.88 11.69
C PRO A 101 14.97 10.86 11.32
N PRO A 102 13.82 11.36 10.83
CA PRO A 102 12.73 10.48 10.43
C PRO A 102 13.10 9.66 9.20
N TRP A 103 12.49 8.49 9.06
CA TRP A 103 12.44 7.79 7.80
C TRP A 103 11.51 8.52 6.84
N ARG A 104 11.97 8.76 5.63
CA ARG A 104 11.18 9.30 4.53
C ARG A 104 11.00 8.24 3.47
N GLY A 105 9.83 8.16 2.89
CA GLY A 105 9.56 7.19 1.85
C GLY A 105 8.63 7.72 0.77
N LYS A 106 8.65 7.03 -0.36
CA LYS A 106 7.74 7.25 -1.49
C LYS A 106 7.39 5.93 -2.15
N SER A 107 6.23 5.89 -2.77
CA SER A 107 5.82 4.78 -3.63
C SER A 107 5.02 5.29 -4.81
N ARG A 108 4.75 4.41 -5.77
CA ARG A 108 3.94 4.78 -6.94
C ARG A 108 2.46 4.85 -6.60
N TYR A 109 1.96 3.87 -5.85
CA TYR A 109 0.58 3.80 -5.40
C TYR A 109 0.51 3.39 -3.94
N GLY A 110 -0.54 3.81 -3.26
CA GLY A 110 -0.86 3.40 -1.92
C GLY A 110 -2.33 3.02 -1.78
N TRP A 111 -2.62 2.10 -0.90
CA TRP A 111 -3.95 1.71 -0.50
C TRP A 111 -4.02 1.63 1.03
N VAL A 112 -5.01 2.29 1.61
CA VAL A 112 -5.24 2.28 3.06
C VAL A 112 -6.63 1.73 3.32
N ASN A 113 -6.75 0.78 4.23
CA ASN A 113 -8.03 0.25 4.65
C ASN A 113 -8.85 1.31 5.42
N LYS A 114 -10.17 1.11 5.51
CA LYS A 114 -11.10 2.03 6.20
C LYS A 114 -10.63 2.45 7.62
N PRO A 115 -10.19 1.54 8.51
CA PRO A 115 -9.75 1.92 9.86
C PRO A 115 -8.34 2.54 9.92
N GLY A 116 -7.61 2.67 8.82
CA GLY A 116 -6.25 3.23 8.79
C GLY A 116 -5.17 2.32 9.39
N THR A 117 -5.49 1.06 9.69
CA THR A 117 -4.57 0.14 10.36
C THR A 117 -3.62 -0.58 9.42
N LEU A 118 -3.93 -0.58 8.13
CA LEU A 118 -3.18 -1.29 7.10
C LEU A 118 -2.95 -0.36 5.90
N LEU A 119 -1.69 -0.20 5.54
CA LEU A 119 -1.24 0.51 4.33
C LEU A 119 -0.54 -0.49 3.43
N LYS A 120 -0.94 -0.55 2.16
CA LYS A 120 -0.22 -1.28 1.11
C LYS A 120 0.38 -0.28 0.15
N LEU A 121 1.69 -0.36 -0.05
CA LEU A 121 2.43 0.43 -1.02
C LEU A 121 2.73 -0.44 -2.23
N GLN A 122 2.37 0.01 -3.41
CA GLN A 122 2.47 -0.74 -4.65
C GLN A 122 3.43 -0.07 -5.65
N GLY A 123 4.10 -0.91 -6.43
CA GLY A 123 5.17 -0.50 -7.32
C GLY A 123 6.48 -0.27 -6.57
N PRO A 124 7.44 0.47 -7.15
CA PRO A 124 8.69 0.78 -6.48
C PRO A 124 8.46 1.55 -5.18
N VAL A 125 9.11 1.10 -4.11
CA VAL A 125 9.09 1.73 -2.78
C VAL A 125 10.52 2.08 -2.40
N GLU A 126 10.74 3.34 -2.11
CA GLU A 126 12.01 3.86 -1.64
C GLU A 126 11.85 4.39 -0.22
N LEU A 127 12.76 4.01 0.66
CA LEU A 127 12.88 4.53 2.02
C LEU A 127 14.27 5.11 2.19
N HIS A 128 14.37 6.24 2.85
CA HIS A 128 15.63 6.91 3.12
C HIS A 128 15.62 7.54 4.50
N ARG A 129 16.77 7.50 5.18
CA ARG A 129 17.04 8.23 6.41
C ARG A 129 18.40 8.90 6.30
N ASP A 130 18.44 10.17 6.63
CA ASP A 130 19.67 10.98 6.62
C ASP A 130 20.67 10.47 7.66
N ALA A 131 21.96 10.73 7.42
CA ALA A 131 23.00 10.47 8.40
C ALA A 131 22.80 11.32 9.66
N PHE A 132 23.13 10.76 10.83
CA PHE A 132 23.01 11.46 12.10
C PHE A 132 24.08 11.02 13.09
N THR A 133 24.22 11.73 14.19
CA THR A 133 25.04 11.33 15.34
C THR A 133 24.10 11.02 16.50
N ASP A 134 24.20 9.80 17.04
CA ASP A 134 23.34 9.37 18.14
C ASP A 134 23.76 10.06 19.48
N ALA A 135 22.91 9.92 20.51
CA ALA A 135 23.14 10.51 21.83
C ALA A 135 24.46 10.05 22.48
N GLN A 136 25.03 8.96 22.01
CA GLN A 136 26.33 8.41 22.46
C GLN A 136 27.51 8.98 21.66
N GLY A 137 27.26 9.91 20.73
CA GLY A 137 28.28 10.53 19.88
C GLY A 137 28.75 9.64 18.71
N THR A 138 28.05 8.53 18.43
CA THR A 138 28.37 7.63 17.32
C THR A 138 27.75 8.15 16.05
N SER A 139 28.58 8.36 15.01
CA SER A 139 28.08 8.73 13.68
C SER A 139 27.37 7.53 13.04
N ARG A 140 26.12 7.74 12.64
CA ARG A 140 25.31 6.80 11.89
C ARG A 140 25.23 7.29 10.45
N PRO A 141 25.69 6.54 9.47
CA PRO A 141 25.59 6.94 8.07
C PRO A 141 24.14 6.94 7.61
N GLU A 142 23.92 7.55 6.46
CA GLU A 142 22.63 7.48 5.77
C GLU A 142 22.23 6.02 5.53
N ALA A 143 20.93 5.77 5.54
CA ALA A 143 20.38 4.45 5.29
C ALA A 143 19.28 4.53 4.24
N GLY A 144 19.23 3.55 3.36
CA GLY A 144 18.24 3.45 2.29
C GLY A 144 17.72 2.03 2.12
N VAL A 145 16.47 1.93 1.68
CA VAL A 145 15.83 0.67 1.30
C VAL A 145 15.13 0.88 -0.04
N LEU A 146 15.41 -0.01 -0.99
CA LEU A 146 14.72 -0.10 -2.27
C LEU A 146 14.02 -1.46 -2.35
N THR A 147 12.72 -1.46 -2.56
CA THR A 147 11.91 -2.67 -2.70
C THR A 147 10.63 -2.38 -3.47
N SER A 148 9.66 -3.28 -3.42
CA SER A 148 8.32 -3.09 -3.98
C SER A 148 7.28 -3.84 -3.14
N GLU A 149 5.98 -3.55 -3.37
CA GLU A 149 4.85 -4.25 -2.77
C GLU A 149 4.96 -4.38 -1.24
N VAL A 150 5.11 -3.26 -0.54
CA VAL A 150 5.25 -3.22 0.92
C VAL A 150 3.88 -3.21 1.59
N THR A 151 3.71 -4.05 2.59
CA THR A 151 2.59 -3.97 3.54
C THR A 151 3.09 -3.34 4.85
N ALA A 152 2.40 -2.33 5.31
CA ALA A 152 2.75 -1.59 6.52
C ALA A 152 1.59 -1.58 7.52
N TRP A 153 1.95 -1.67 8.79
CA TRP A 153 1.05 -1.49 9.95
C TRP A 153 1.53 -0.25 10.73
N PRO A 154 0.98 0.94 10.41
CA PRO A 154 1.48 2.20 10.94
C PRO A 154 1.50 2.25 12.48
N ARG A 155 0.47 1.69 13.14
CA ARG A 155 0.38 1.67 14.60
C ARG A 155 1.40 0.77 15.28
N GLU A 156 1.93 -0.21 14.54
CA GLU A 156 2.93 -1.17 15.03
C GLU A 156 4.34 -0.78 14.56
N ASN A 157 4.49 0.30 13.79
CA ASN A 157 5.71 0.70 13.11
C ASN A 157 6.37 -0.44 12.32
N ARG A 158 5.56 -1.38 11.82
CA ARG A 158 5.99 -2.59 11.15
C ARG A 158 5.77 -2.51 9.65
N LEU A 159 6.76 -2.99 8.90
CA LEU A 159 6.76 -3.12 7.45
C LEU A 159 7.14 -4.54 7.05
N GLU A 160 6.51 -5.06 6.00
CA GLU A 160 6.87 -6.35 5.42
C GLU A 160 6.75 -6.31 3.89
N THR A 161 7.66 -7.02 3.22
CA THR A 161 7.54 -7.33 1.80
C THR A 161 8.08 -8.73 1.53
N ALA A 162 7.50 -9.40 0.54
CA ALA A 162 8.01 -10.66 0.02
C ALA A 162 8.91 -10.45 -1.22
N GLN A 163 9.04 -9.21 -1.70
CA GLN A 163 9.77 -8.87 -2.90
C GLN A 163 11.27 -8.71 -2.65
N PRO A 164 12.11 -8.70 -3.69
CA PRO A 164 13.52 -8.36 -3.56
C PRO A 164 13.68 -7.00 -2.87
N ALA A 165 14.62 -6.93 -1.93
CA ALA A 165 14.94 -5.72 -1.19
C ALA A 165 16.44 -5.46 -1.22
N GLN A 166 16.81 -4.21 -1.47
CA GLN A 166 18.17 -3.71 -1.39
C GLN A 166 18.27 -2.73 -0.23
N LEU A 167 19.22 -2.99 0.66
CA LEU A 167 19.56 -2.12 1.78
C LEU A 167 20.88 -1.45 1.50
N THR A 168 20.97 -0.16 1.82
CA THR A 168 22.21 0.60 1.79
C THR A 168 22.42 1.27 3.15
N GLN A 169 23.65 1.26 3.65
CA GLN A 169 24.01 1.99 4.87
C GLN A 169 25.44 2.50 4.69
N GLY A 170 25.58 3.80 4.41
CA GLY A 170 26.86 4.36 3.96
C GLY A 170 27.35 3.63 2.70
N ASP A 171 28.58 3.10 2.76
CA ASP A 171 29.17 2.33 1.67
C ASP A 171 28.72 0.86 1.63
N SER A 172 28.08 0.38 2.70
CA SER A 172 27.59 -1.01 2.82
C SER A 172 26.32 -1.20 1.99
N ARG A 173 26.23 -2.37 1.33
CA ARG A 173 25.06 -2.76 0.54
C ARG A 173 24.72 -4.22 0.78
N MET A 174 23.45 -4.49 1.03
CA MET A 174 22.90 -5.84 1.17
C MET A 174 21.69 -5.99 0.25
N ASN A 175 21.56 -7.16 -0.34
CA ASN A 175 20.39 -7.55 -1.14
C ASN A 175 19.82 -8.84 -0.54
N GLY A 176 18.53 -9.02 -0.68
CA GLY A 176 17.84 -10.24 -0.26
C GLY A 176 16.42 -10.29 -0.83
N VAL A 177 15.72 -11.37 -0.56
CA VAL A 177 14.33 -11.57 -0.94
C VAL A 177 13.48 -11.68 0.32
N GLY A 178 12.45 -10.86 0.39
CA GLY A 178 11.66 -10.70 1.59
C GLY A 178 12.35 -9.86 2.66
N MET A 179 11.61 -8.96 3.26
CA MET A 179 12.09 -8.07 4.30
C MET A 179 11.02 -7.88 5.37
N ARG A 180 11.44 -7.84 6.60
CA ARG A 180 10.66 -7.35 7.75
C ARG A 180 11.41 -6.20 8.40
N ALA A 181 10.70 -5.18 8.79
CA ALA A 181 11.27 -4.06 9.52
C ALA A 181 10.35 -3.62 10.64
N ASN A 182 10.94 -3.30 11.79
CA ASN A 182 10.32 -2.54 12.86
C ASN A 182 11.07 -1.20 12.96
N LEU A 183 10.37 -0.13 12.65
CA LEU A 183 10.98 1.19 12.58
C LEU A 183 11.15 1.84 13.96
N SER A 184 10.40 1.41 14.99
CA SER A 184 10.61 1.86 16.38
C SER A 184 11.95 1.38 16.89
N ASP A 185 12.25 0.10 16.69
CA ASP A 185 13.44 -0.55 17.23
C ASP A 185 14.64 -0.41 16.29
N ASN A 186 14.47 0.27 15.12
CA ASN A 186 15.46 0.32 14.05
C ASN A 186 15.95 -1.07 13.62
N HIS A 187 15.07 -2.07 13.75
CA HIS A 187 15.36 -3.46 13.39
C HIS A 187 14.87 -3.72 11.97
N LEU A 188 15.75 -4.31 11.15
CA LEU A 188 15.46 -4.70 9.79
C LEU A 188 16.09 -6.05 9.52
N GLU A 189 15.32 -6.97 8.97
CA GLU A 189 15.69 -8.34 8.67
C GLU A 189 15.41 -8.64 7.19
N LEU A 190 16.40 -9.22 6.50
CA LEU A 190 16.23 -9.83 5.18
C LEU A 190 16.04 -11.34 5.36
N LEU A 191 15.08 -11.93 4.65
CA LEU A 191 14.61 -13.29 4.95
C LEU A 191 15.34 -14.37 4.17
N HIS A 192 15.59 -14.16 2.88
CA HIS A 192 16.13 -15.17 1.97
C HIS A 192 17.18 -14.58 1.03
N ASP A 193 18.08 -15.44 0.53
CA ASP A 193 19.07 -15.12 -0.50
C ASP A 193 19.90 -13.86 -0.17
N VAL A 194 20.29 -13.73 1.08
CA VAL A 194 20.97 -12.53 1.57
C VAL A 194 22.43 -12.55 1.15
N HIS A 195 22.84 -11.53 0.41
CA HIS A 195 24.22 -11.31 0.02
C HIS A 195 24.55 -9.82 0.00
N GLY A 196 25.78 -9.47 0.24
CA GLY A 196 26.16 -8.06 0.27
C GLY A 196 27.62 -7.83 0.63
N ILE A 197 27.99 -6.57 0.62
CA ILE A 197 29.30 -6.07 1.01
C ILE A 197 29.10 -5.16 2.22
N LEU A 198 29.73 -5.52 3.31
CA LEU A 198 29.70 -4.75 4.55
C LEU A 198 31.05 -4.09 4.77
N PHE A 199 31.06 -2.79 4.93
CA PHE A 199 32.24 -2.03 5.29
C PHE A 199 32.22 -1.76 6.79
N PRO A 200 33.31 -1.98 7.50
CA PRO A 200 33.43 -1.66 8.93
C PRO A 200 33.15 -0.17 9.14
N GLN A 201 32.21 0.17 9.99
CA GLN A 201 32.02 1.56 10.39
C GLN A 201 33.12 1.94 11.36
N SER A 202 34.02 2.85 10.94
CA SER A 202 35.05 3.40 11.84
C SER A 202 34.35 4.15 12.94
N ARG A 203 34.47 3.68 14.16
CA ARG A 203 33.93 4.35 15.38
C ARG A 203 34.44 5.78 15.58
N ASN A 204 35.51 6.18 14.88
CA ASN A 204 36.17 7.49 14.98
C ASN A 204 36.76 7.91 13.63
N ALA A 205 35.99 8.11 12.61
CA ALA A 205 36.46 8.91 11.45
C ALA A 205 36.09 10.37 11.74
N PRO A 206 37.06 11.27 11.97
CA PRO A 206 36.78 12.70 12.00
C PRO A 206 36.17 13.08 10.66
N ALA A 207 35.15 13.94 10.70
CA ALA A 207 34.46 14.44 9.50
C ALA A 207 35.52 14.88 8.47
N ARG A 208 35.49 14.24 7.29
CA ARG A 208 36.39 14.60 6.19
C ARG A 208 36.08 16.05 5.83
N PRO A 209 37.06 17.00 6.01
CA PRO A 209 36.79 18.39 5.68
C PRO A 209 36.39 18.46 4.21
N ALA A 210 35.30 19.17 3.93
CA ALA A 210 34.84 19.45 2.59
C ALA A 210 36.05 19.98 1.79
N ARG A 211 36.35 19.35 0.67
CA ARG A 211 37.37 19.80 -0.27
C ARG A 211 36.98 21.24 -0.67
N ALA A 212 37.66 22.21 -0.04
CA ALA A 212 37.68 23.58 -0.52
C ALA A 212 38.15 23.53 -1.96
N GLY A 213 37.29 23.98 -2.85
CA GLY A 213 37.58 24.03 -4.27
C GLY A 213 38.89 24.76 -4.54
N SER A 214 39.78 24.10 -5.25
CA SER A 214 40.98 24.70 -5.84
C SER A 214 40.57 25.78 -6.86
N ALA A 215 40.50 27.02 -6.38
CA ALA A 215 40.42 28.19 -7.23
C ALA A 215 41.66 29.04 -6.96
N ALA A 216 42.81 28.62 -7.48
CA ALA A 216 43.97 29.47 -7.54
C ALA A 216 44.97 28.90 -8.59
N ALA A 217 44.78 29.28 -9.81
CA ALA A 217 45.88 29.32 -10.77
C ALA A 217 45.48 30.09 -12.03
N ALA A 218 45.70 31.39 -12.06
CA ALA A 218 46.04 32.13 -13.28
C ALA A 218 46.30 33.56 -12.97
N ALA A 219 47.47 33.87 -12.45
CA ALA A 219 48.05 35.19 -12.58
C ALA A 219 49.53 35.01 -13.00
N ARG A 220 49.81 35.03 -14.32
CA ARG A 220 51.14 35.27 -14.84
C ARG A 220 51.31 36.75 -15.00
N PRO A 221 52.34 37.39 -14.43
CA PRO A 221 52.75 38.73 -14.79
C PRO A 221 53.53 38.70 -16.11
N GLY A 222 53.10 39.47 -17.08
CA GLY A 222 53.85 39.79 -18.27
C GLY A 222 55.09 40.58 -17.88
N LYS A 223 56.21 40.23 -18.52
CA LYS A 223 57.46 40.90 -18.45
C LYS A 223 57.61 41.65 -19.76
N GLU A 224 57.59 42.97 -19.68
CA GLU A 224 58.07 43.86 -20.73
C GLU A 224 59.58 43.73 -20.91
N GLY A 225 60.04 43.85 -22.14
CA GLY A 225 61.40 44.03 -22.60
C GLY A 225 61.38 44.20 -24.10
#